data_27b5db337fa882a5dfd717c6a24bde52
#
_entry.id   27b5db337fa882a5dfd717c6a24bde52
#
_cell.length_a   1.000
_cell.length_b   1.000
_cell.length_c   1.000
_cell.angle_alpha   90.00
_cell.angle_beta   90.00
_cell.angle_gamma   90.00
#
_symmetry.space_group_name_H-M   'P 1'
#
loop_
_entity.id
_entity.type
_entity.pdbx_description
1 polymer ?
#
loop_
_entity_poly.entity_id
_entity_poly.type
_entity_poly.pdbx_seq_one_letter_code
_entity_poly.pdbx_strand_id
1 'polypeptide(L)'
;MSCGVNKNSSISEASIESTPKIIFLNYSIKKTPNNSRNIEFLSKKVSDGKLKEINTEKNGDLGDLVCAQLDKKSNILQHFVVKNPLKKHIEYIDDSKSFQRKQIDLENTQFTIRLQLLSATKYISISNFDAENNNLNPLIQTKVN
;
A
#
# COMPACT_ATOMS: atom_id res chain seq x y z
N MET A 1 19.72 37.50 -24.32
CA MET A 1 19.30 38.23 -23.19
C MET A 1 18.13 37.68 -22.47
N SER A 2 17.00 37.43 -23.08
CA SER A 2 15.81 36.91 -22.42
C SER A 2 15.81 35.39 -22.18
N CYS A 3 16.82 34.71 -22.64
CA CYS A 3 16.87 33.25 -22.58
C CYS A 3 16.82 32.70 -21.15
N GLY A 4 17.41 33.40 -20.19
CA GLY A 4 17.38 32.97 -18.78
C GLY A 4 16.00 32.99 -18.17
N VAL A 5 15.17 33.91 -18.59
CA VAL A 5 13.80 34.06 -18.12
C VAL A 5 12.96 32.86 -18.54
N ASN A 6 13.14 32.37 -19.74
CA ASN A 6 12.40 31.24 -20.28
C ASN A 6 12.74 29.95 -19.51
N LYS A 7 13.99 29.75 -19.12
CA LYS A 7 14.39 28.61 -18.30
C LYS A 7 13.75 28.64 -16.93
N ASN A 8 13.66 29.80 -16.34
CA ASN A 8 13.04 29.97 -15.04
C ASN A 8 11.54 29.64 -15.10
N SER A 9 10.88 30.05 -16.15
CA SER A 9 9.46 29.72 -16.35
C SER A 9 9.24 28.23 -16.42
N SER A 10 10.07 27.51 -17.17
CA SER A 10 9.95 26.05 -17.28
C SER A 10 10.14 25.34 -15.94
N ILE A 11 11.10 25.77 -15.14
CA ILE A 11 11.33 25.22 -13.80
C ILE A 11 10.15 25.48 -12.89
N SER A 12 9.60 26.68 -12.93
CA SER A 12 8.44 27.03 -12.14
C SER A 12 7.22 26.19 -12.48
N GLU A 13 6.97 25.98 -13.76
CA GLU A 13 5.87 25.14 -14.23
C GLU A 13 6.02 23.70 -13.74
N ALA A 14 7.22 23.12 -13.84
CA ALA A 14 7.48 21.77 -13.37
C ALA A 14 7.24 21.64 -11.86
N SER A 15 7.60 22.64 -11.07
CA SER A 15 7.38 22.58 -9.62
C SER A 15 5.90 22.75 -9.25
N ILE A 16 5.13 23.51 -10.02
CA ILE A 16 3.70 23.69 -9.81
C ILE A 16 2.94 22.39 -10.07
N GLU A 17 3.37 21.60 -11.06
CA GLU A 17 2.72 20.35 -11.42
C GLU A 17 2.98 19.22 -10.44
N SER A 18 3.88 19.39 -9.47
CA SER A 18 4.26 18.34 -8.53
C SER A 18 3.46 18.38 -7.23
N THR A 19 2.17 18.65 -7.30
CA THR A 19 1.28 18.60 -6.14
C THR A 19 1.28 17.19 -5.56
N PRO A 20 1.57 17.02 -4.26
CA PRO A 20 1.53 15.70 -3.64
C PRO A 20 0.14 15.10 -3.70
N LYS A 21 0.07 13.80 -3.93
CA LYS A 21 -1.17 13.04 -4.02
C LYS A 21 -1.14 11.87 -3.05
N ILE A 22 -2.28 11.61 -2.46
CA ILE A 22 -2.51 10.42 -1.63
C ILE A 22 -3.45 9.52 -2.39
N ILE A 23 -3.15 8.24 -2.44
CA ILE A 23 -4.05 7.26 -3.01
C ILE A 23 -4.59 6.34 -1.92
N PHE A 24 -5.88 6.10 -1.96
CA PHE A 24 -6.60 5.16 -1.12
C PHE A 24 -7.06 4.01 -2.00
N LEU A 25 -6.70 2.80 -1.62
CA LEU A 25 -7.01 1.59 -2.38
C LEU A 25 -7.77 0.64 -1.47
N ASN A 26 -8.93 0.22 -1.89
CA ASN A 26 -9.75 -0.73 -1.14
C ASN A 26 -9.73 -2.08 -1.84
N TYR A 27 -9.45 -3.11 -1.07
CA TYR A 27 -9.37 -4.49 -1.53
C TYR A 27 -10.19 -5.40 -0.64
N SER A 28 -10.60 -6.53 -1.19
CA SER A 28 -11.04 -7.67 -0.41
C SER A 28 -9.99 -8.76 -0.46
N ILE A 29 -9.86 -9.51 0.61
CA ILE A 29 -8.95 -10.66 0.69
C ILE A 29 -9.72 -11.85 1.26
N LYS A 30 -9.47 -13.04 0.68
CA LYS A 30 -10.19 -14.25 1.01
C LYS A 30 -9.23 -15.43 1.00
N LYS A 31 -9.35 -16.31 1.99
CA LYS A 31 -8.65 -17.60 1.98
C LYS A 31 -9.28 -18.51 0.94
N THR A 32 -8.43 -19.25 0.23
CA THR A 32 -8.87 -20.29 -0.68
C THR A 32 -8.72 -21.66 -0.03
N PRO A 33 -9.40 -22.71 -0.54
CA PRO A 33 -9.28 -24.07 0.01
C PRO A 33 -7.84 -24.60 0.03
N ASN A 34 -6.96 -24.07 -0.79
CA ASN A 34 -5.56 -24.49 -0.93
C ASN A 34 -4.60 -23.77 0.03
N ASN A 35 -5.10 -23.11 1.06
CA ASN A 35 -4.31 -22.25 1.94
C ASN A 35 -3.63 -21.06 1.25
N SER A 36 -4.01 -20.74 0.03
CA SER A 36 -3.60 -19.49 -0.60
C SER A 36 -4.62 -18.39 -0.32
N ARG A 37 -4.36 -17.21 -0.84
CA ARG A 37 -5.25 -16.06 -0.65
C ARG A 37 -5.53 -15.42 -1.99
N ASN A 38 -6.76 -14.96 -2.15
CA ASN A 38 -7.19 -14.22 -3.32
C ASN A 38 -7.49 -12.79 -2.91
N ILE A 39 -6.97 -11.83 -3.66
CA ILE A 39 -7.21 -10.40 -3.42
C ILE A 39 -7.91 -9.83 -4.63
N GLU A 40 -8.99 -9.07 -4.37
CA GLU A 40 -9.74 -8.40 -5.41
C GLU A 40 -9.74 -6.89 -5.17
N PHE A 41 -9.59 -6.14 -6.23
CA PHE A 41 -9.68 -4.69 -6.19
C PHE A 41 -11.14 -4.24 -6.11
N LEU A 42 -11.45 -3.35 -5.17
CA LEU A 42 -12.79 -2.83 -5.00
C LEU A 42 -12.92 -1.39 -5.50
N SER A 43 -12.05 -0.49 -5.06
CA SER A 43 -12.12 0.90 -5.44
C SER A 43 -10.82 1.63 -5.14
N LYS A 44 -10.64 2.78 -5.76
CA LYS A 44 -9.53 3.68 -5.46
C LYS A 44 -10.02 5.12 -5.45
N LYS A 45 -9.33 5.95 -4.68
CA LYS A 45 -9.55 7.38 -4.65
C LYS A 45 -8.20 8.07 -4.57
N VAL A 46 -7.98 9.09 -5.39
CA VAL A 46 -6.80 9.94 -5.34
C VAL A 46 -7.23 11.32 -4.89
N SER A 47 -6.51 11.89 -3.94
CA SER A 47 -6.76 13.25 -3.48
C SER A 47 -5.44 13.98 -3.28
N ASP A 48 -5.49 15.30 -3.39
CA ASP A 48 -4.34 16.14 -3.11
C ASP A 48 -4.03 16.08 -1.61
N GLY A 49 -2.76 16.01 -1.29
CA GLY A 49 -2.36 16.04 0.10
C GLY A 49 -1.05 15.33 0.34
N LYS A 50 -0.58 15.48 1.58
CA LYS A 50 0.66 14.87 2.04
C LYS A 50 0.38 14.13 3.33
N LEU A 51 0.82 12.88 3.41
CA LEU A 51 0.69 12.07 4.61
C LEU A 51 1.65 12.58 5.68
N LYS A 52 1.19 12.65 6.93
CA LYS A 52 2.05 12.99 8.06
C LYS A 52 3.08 11.91 8.32
N GLU A 53 2.67 10.66 8.19
CA GLU A 53 3.54 9.51 8.35
C GLU A 53 3.47 8.63 7.12
N ILE A 54 4.63 8.22 6.63
CA ILE A 54 4.75 7.32 5.50
C ILE A 54 5.15 5.95 6.04
N ASN A 55 4.42 4.92 5.65
CA ASN A 55 4.77 3.56 6.05
C ASN A 55 6.06 3.15 5.34
N THR A 56 7.08 2.83 6.13
CA THR A 56 8.39 2.39 5.65
C THR A 56 8.78 1.03 6.23
N GLU A 57 7.84 0.33 6.87
CA GLU A 57 8.12 -0.95 7.50
C GLU A 57 8.57 -1.97 6.47
N LYS A 58 9.71 -2.58 6.72
CA LYS A 58 10.30 -3.61 5.85
C LYS A 58 10.27 -4.99 6.49
N ASN A 59 10.06 -5.07 7.80
CA ASN A 59 10.01 -6.31 8.52
C ASN A 59 8.59 -6.84 8.59
N GLY A 60 8.44 -8.11 8.33
CA GLY A 60 7.14 -8.74 8.36
C GLY A 60 7.21 -10.16 8.90
N ASP A 61 6.05 -10.73 9.10
CA ASP A 61 5.88 -12.10 9.54
C ASP A 61 5.21 -12.92 8.44
N LEU A 62 5.25 -14.22 8.58
CA LEU A 62 4.56 -15.12 7.66
C LEU A 62 3.06 -14.76 7.63
N GLY A 63 2.54 -14.54 6.44
CA GLY A 63 1.15 -14.14 6.24
C GLY A 63 0.96 -12.64 6.04
N ASP A 64 1.96 -11.83 6.34
CA ASP A 64 1.89 -10.41 6.00
C ASP A 64 1.97 -10.21 4.48
N LEU A 65 1.66 -9.01 4.03
CA LEU A 65 1.68 -8.64 2.62
C LEU A 65 2.77 -7.60 2.36
N VAL A 66 3.16 -7.49 1.12
CA VAL A 66 4.04 -6.39 0.65
C VAL A 66 3.28 -5.57 -0.36
N CYS A 67 3.20 -4.27 -0.11
CA CYS A 67 2.66 -3.31 -1.07
C CYS A 67 3.81 -2.59 -1.75
N ALA A 68 3.81 -2.54 -3.08
CA ALA A 68 4.86 -1.89 -3.85
C ALA A 68 4.26 -0.92 -4.86
N GLN A 69 4.92 0.22 -5.02
CA GLN A 69 4.66 1.16 -6.10
C GLN A 69 5.61 0.85 -7.25
N LEU A 70 5.06 0.68 -8.43
CA LEU A 70 5.81 0.31 -9.64
C LEU A 70 5.70 1.39 -10.70
N ASP A 71 6.78 1.61 -11.45
CA ASP A 71 6.75 2.49 -12.61
C ASP A 71 6.17 1.77 -13.83
N LYS A 72 6.17 2.45 -14.97
CA LYS A 72 5.64 1.90 -16.23
C LYS A 72 6.38 0.66 -16.73
N LYS A 73 7.62 0.45 -16.28
CA LYS A 73 8.45 -0.70 -16.64
C LYS A 73 8.41 -1.78 -15.55
N SER A 74 7.54 -1.63 -14.56
CA SER A 74 7.40 -2.52 -13.41
C SER A 74 8.62 -2.54 -12.47
N ASN A 75 9.42 -1.49 -12.50
CA ASN A 75 10.48 -1.31 -11.51
C ASN A 75 9.86 -0.86 -10.17
N ILE A 76 10.36 -1.44 -9.09
CA ILE A 76 9.90 -1.09 -7.74
C ILE A 76 10.46 0.28 -7.36
N LEU A 77 9.57 1.24 -7.11
CA LEU A 77 9.93 2.58 -6.66
C LEU A 77 9.97 2.65 -5.13
N GLN A 78 9.05 1.97 -4.48
CA GLN A 78 8.93 1.92 -3.03
C GLN A 78 8.10 0.72 -2.64
N HIS A 79 8.42 0.11 -1.49
CA HIS A 79 7.60 -0.97 -0.95
C HIS A 79 7.58 -0.91 0.57
N PHE A 80 6.55 -1.51 1.15
CA PHE A 80 6.41 -1.62 2.59
C PHE A 80 5.56 -2.84 2.95
N VAL A 81 5.69 -3.28 4.20
CA VAL A 81 4.94 -4.43 4.71
C VAL A 81 3.57 -3.97 5.20
N VAL A 82 2.54 -4.73 4.85
CA VAL A 82 1.17 -4.57 5.33
C VAL A 82 0.85 -5.78 6.19
N LYS A 83 0.42 -5.53 7.42
CA LYS A 83 0.07 -6.62 8.33
C LYS A 83 -1.07 -7.43 7.76
N ASN A 84 -1.06 -8.74 8.03
CA ASN A 84 -2.04 -9.68 7.50
C ASN A 84 -3.46 -9.21 7.84
N PRO A 85 -4.27 -8.80 6.84
CA PRO A 85 -5.62 -8.31 7.12
C PRO A 85 -6.57 -9.38 7.67
N LEU A 86 -6.25 -10.66 7.45
CA LEU A 86 -7.06 -11.77 7.95
C LEU A 86 -6.82 -12.09 9.41
N LYS A 87 -5.78 -11.49 10.01
CA LYS A 87 -5.53 -11.61 11.45
C LYS A 87 -5.96 -10.32 12.13
N LYS A 88 -7.01 -10.42 12.93
CA LYS A 88 -7.55 -9.27 13.65
C LYS A 88 -7.24 -9.40 15.13
N HIS A 89 -6.73 -8.35 15.73
CA HIS A 89 -6.49 -8.27 17.16
C HIS A 89 -7.61 -7.49 17.81
N ILE A 90 -8.24 -8.09 18.81
CA ILE A 90 -9.31 -7.46 19.58
C ILE A 90 -8.83 -7.30 21.01
N GLU A 91 -9.01 -6.11 21.56
CA GLU A 91 -8.81 -5.83 22.98
C GLU A 91 -10.19 -5.75 23.64
N TYR A 92 -10.32 -6.41 24.78
CA TYR A 92 -11.57 -6.40 25.55
C TYR A 92 -11.26 -6.45 27.04
N ILE A 93 -12.24 -6.09 27.85
CA ILE A 93 -12.16 -6.17 29.29
C ILE A 93 -12.96 -7.39 29.73
N ASP A 94 -12.33 -8.32 30.46
CA ASP A 94 -13.00 -9.50 30.97
C ASP A 94 -13.77 -9.22 32.26
N ASP A 95 -14.44 -10.25 32.79
CA ASP A 95 -15.25 -10.11 33.99
C ASP A 95 -14.44 -9.72 35.24
N SER A 96 -13.13 -9.99 35.22
CA SER A 96 -12.22 -9.54 36.28
C SER A 96 -11.72 -8.12 36.11
N LYS A 97 -12.20 -7.40 35.11
CA LYS A 97 -11.80 -6.05 34.73
C LYS A 97 -10.34 -5.94 34.29
N SER A 98 -9.76 -7.03 33.82
CA SER A 98 -8.42 -7.05 33.22
C SER A 98 -8.51 -6.87 31.72
N PHE A 99 -7.56 -6.13 31.14
CA PHE A 99 -7.41 -6.03 29.69
C PHE A 99 -6.94 -7.36 29.12
N GLN A 100 -7.69 -7.86 28.14
CA GLN A 100 -7.35 -9.06 27.42
C GLN A 100 -7.18 -8.72 25.94
N ARG A 101 -6.31 -9.48 25.28
CA ARG A 101 -6.08 -9.38 23.84
C ARG A 101 -6.35 -10.72 23.19
N LYS A 102 -7.16 -10.72 22.15
CA LYS A 102 -7.50 -11.93 21.41
C LYS A 102 -7.19 -11.73 19.94
N GLN A 103 -6.57 -12.73 19.33
CA GLN A 103 -6.35 -12.78 17.89
C GLN A 103 -7.46 -13.62 17.25
N ILE A 104 -8.07 -13.08 16.21
CA ILE A 104 -9.11 -13.75 15.43
C ILE A 104 -8.61 -13.93 14.00
N ASP A 105 -8.72 -15.15 13.49
CA ASP A 105 -8.43 -15.46 12.10
C ASP A 105 -9.72 -15.37 11.29
N LEU A 106 -9.71 -14.54 10.25
CA LEU A 106 -10.86 -14.33 9.38
C LEU A 106 -10.69 -15.12 8.08
N GLU A 107 -11.81 -15.61 7.55
CA GLU A 107 -11.83 -16.28 6.24
C GLU A 107 -11.78 -15.26 5.11
N ASN A 108 -12.38 -14.09 5.33
CA ASN A 108 -12.37 -13.00 4.38
C ASN A 108 -12.55 -11.67 5.10
N THR A 109 -12.06 -10.60 4.47
CA THR A 109 -12.25 -9.25 4.97
C THR A 109 -11.96 -8.24 3.87
N GLN A 110 -12.26 -6.99 4.15
CA GLN A 110 -11.85 -5.86 3.32
C GLN A 110 -10.76 -5.08 4.05
N PHE A 111 -9.84 -4.50 3.30
CA PHE A 111 -8.80 -3.66 3.87
C PHE A 111 -8.47 -2.50 2.93
N THR A 112 -7.95 -1.43 3.51
CA THR A 112 -7.59 -0.23 2.79
C THR A 112 -6.10 0.01 2.92
N ILE A 113 -5.47 0.31 1.79
CA ILE A 113 -4.09 0.80 1.75
C ILE A 113 -4.13 2.29 1.42
N ARG A 114 -3.42 3.06 2.22
CA ARG A 114 -3.25 4.49 2.03
C ARG A 114 -1.77 4.77 1.87
N LEU A 115 -1.41 5.42 0.78
CA LEU A 115 0.01 5.73 0.54
C LEU A 115 0.19 7.08 -0.16
N GLN A 116 1.39 7.63 0.02
CA GLN A 116 1.80 8.81 -0.72
C GLN A 116 2.18 8.37 -2.13
N LEU A 117 1.42 8.85 -3.11
CA LEU A 117 1.62 8.46 -4.50
C LEU A 117 2.86 9.14 -5.07
N LEU A 118 3.78 8.35 -5.58
CA LEU A 118 4.96 8.86 -6.28
C LEU A 118 4.58 9.22 -7.72
N SER A 119 5.20 10.26 -8.25
CA SER A 119 4.84 10.78 -9.58
C SER A 119 5.06 9.77 -10.70
N ALA A 120 6.06 8.89 -10.57
CA ALA A 120 6.35 7.88 -11.58
C ALA A 120 5.53 6.60 -11.43
N THR A 121 4.68 6.50 -10.40
CA THR A 121 3.91 5.29 -10.13
C THR A 121 2.84 5.07 -11.19
N LYS A 122 2.82 3.88 -11.78
CA LYS A 122 1.79 3.44 -12.72
C LYS A 122 0.97 2.28 -12.17
N TYR A 123 1.56 1.47 -11.32
CA TYR A 123 0.92 0.28 -10.76
C TYR A 123 1.20 0.17 -9.26
N ILE A 124 0.23 -0.40 -8.56
CA ILE A 124 0.39 -0.81 -7.16
C ILE A 124 0.25 -2.33 -7.13
N SER A 125 1.24 -3.02 -6.60
CA SER A 125 1.18 -4.47 -6.46
C SER A 125 1.07 -4.87 -4.99
N ILE A 126 0.37 -5.97 -4.74
CA ILE A 126 0.29 -6.59 -3.42
C ILE A 126 0.76 -8.03 -3.58
N SER A 127 1.75 -8.40 -2.78
CA SER A 127 2.38 -9.72 -2.80
C SER A 127 2.39 -10.31 -1.41
N ASN A 128 2.61 -11.62 -1.31
CA ASN A 128 2.89 -12.24 -0.02
C ASN A 128 4.27 -11.79 0.48
N PHE A 129 4.38 -11.54 1.77
CA PHE A 129 5.68 -11.31 2.39
C PHE A 129 6.45 -12.62 2.46
N ASP A 130 7.69 -12.58 2.01
CA ASP A 130 8.61 -13.70 2.06
C ASP A 130 9.99 -13.19 2.50
N ALA A 131 10.42 -13.60 3.69
CA ALA A 131 11.69 -13.15 4.26
C ALA A 131 12.90 -13.68 3.49
N GLU A 132 12.76 -14.80 2.79
CA GLU A 132 13.88 -15.46 2.10
C GLU A 132 13.99 -15.09 0.63
N ASN A 133 12.91 -14.58 0.05
CA ASN A 133 12.82 -14.36 -1.38
C ASN A 133 12.48 -12.90 -1.69
N ASN A 134 13.39 -12.23 -2.38
CA ASN A 134 13.17 -10.85 -2.81
C ASN A 134 12.31 -10.75 -4.08
N ASN A 135 11.93 -11.88 -4.67
CA ASN A 135 11.06 -11.88 -5.84
C ASN A 135 9.62 -11.75 -5.39
N LEU A 136 9.02 -10.61 -5.68
CA LEU A 136 7.63 -10.37 -5.39
C LEU A 136 6.76 -10.96 -6.50
N ASN A 137 6.07 -12.07 -6.18
CA ASN A 137 5.03 -12.61 -7.05
C ASN A 137 3.71 -11.94 -6.64
N PRO A 138 3.20 -10.98 -7.43
CA PRO A 138 2.03 -10.24 -7.00
C PRO A 138 0.77 -11.11 -6.99
N LEU A 139 0.01 -11.01 -5.90
CA LEU A 139 -1.33 -11.56 -5.82
C LEU A 139 -2.31 -10.71 -6.64
N ILE A 140 -2.04 -9.42 -6.73
CA ILE A 140 -2.80 -8.48 -7.54
C ILE A 140 -1.93 -7.30 -7.94
N GLN A 141 -2.17 -6.77 -9.11
CA GLN A 141 -1.56 -5.54 -9.59
C GLN A 141 -2.67 -4.60 -10.07
N THR A 142 -2.69 -3.39 -9.50
CA THR A 142 -3.72 -2.40 -9.79
C THR A 142 -3.10 -1.25 -10.55
N LYS A 143 -3.74 -0.87 -11.66
CA LYS A 143 -3.30 0.29 -12.44
C LYS A 143 -3.78 1.57 -11.76
N VAL A 144 -2.88 2.55 -11.60
CA VAL A 144 -3.19 3.82 -10.93
C VAL A 144 -4.07 4.71 -11.82
N ASN A 145 -3.79 4.74 -13.12
CA ASN A 145 -4.52 5.57 -14.09
C ASN A 145 -5.24 4.71 -15.11
#